data_8ae5413158f207661b084e48b158b502
#
_entry.id   8ae5413158f207661b084e48b158b502
#
_cell.length_a   1.000
_cell.length_b   1.000
_cell.length_c   1.000
_cell.angle_alpha   90.00
_cell.angle_beta   90.00
_cell.angle_gamma   90.00
#
_symmetry.space_group_name_H-M   'P 1'
#
loop_
_entity.id
_entity.type
_entity.pdbx_description
1 polymer ?
#
loop_
_entity_poly.entity_id
_entity_poly.type
_entity_poly.pdbx_seq_one_letter_code
_entity_poly.pdbx_strand_id
1 'polypeptide(L)'
;MARLRHIAVVVKDLDRAAEFYSKVFEFKRIGREDLDIGSAIYMSDGVINMALLNFRGKEGTKASDLKEGSTFVGAHHFGIQVDDLAETQKKIEAAGGKFFFDLGDERHGNFERKFKDPDGAIFDISKHGWQGTDGYTKK
;
A
#
# COMPACT_ATOMS: atom_id res chain seq x y z
N MET A 1 9.53 -14.21 -8.60
CA MET A 1 10.51 -13.58 -7.67
C MET A 1 9.84 -12.42 -6.96
N ALA A 2 9.96 -12.36 -5.66
CA ALA A 2 9.36 -11.28 -4.88
C ALA A 2 10.15 -9.98 -5.01
N ARG A 3 9.46 -8.84 -5.16
CA ARG A 3 10.09 -7.53 -5.31
C ARG A 3 9.32 -6.47 -4.52
N LEU A 4 10.06 -5.62 -3.81
CA LEU A 4 9.47 -4.42 -3.22
C LEU A 4 9.02 -3.48 -4.33
N ARG A 5 7.75 -3.08 -4.31
CA ARG A 5 7.15 -2.25 -5.36
C ARG A 5 6.30 -1.10 -4.84
N HIS A 6 6.04 -1.08 -3.56
CA HIS A 6 5.07 -0.13 -3.01
C HIS A 6 5.48 0.29 -1.61
N ILE A 7 5.30 1.58 -1.33
CA ILE A 7 5.41 2.13 0.02
C ILE A 7 4.23 3.07 0.25
N ALA A 8 3.61 2.98 1.41
CA ALA A 8 2.52 3.86 1.79
C ALA A 8 2.98 4.78 2.91
N VAL A 9 2.74 6.07 2.71
CA VAL A 9 3.17 7.13 3.63
C VAL A 9 1.94 7.92 4.06
N VAL A 10 1.69 7.96 5.37
CA VAL A 10 0.60 8.78 5.93
C VAL A 10 1.05 10.21 5.97
N VAL A 11 0.24 11.12 5.42
CA VAL A 11 0.51 12.55 5.36
C VAL A 11 -0.70 13.34 5.86
N LYS A 12 -0.49 14.58 6.26
CA LYS A 12 -1.58 15.45 6.73
C LYS A 12 -2.41 16.02 5.59
N ASP A 13 -1.77 16.37 4.49
CA ASP A 13 -2.40 17.02 3.35
C ASP A 13 -1.91 16.33 2.08
N LEU A 14 -2.81 15.62 1.42
CA LEU A 14 -2.48 14.82 0.25
C LEU A 14 -1.92 15.64 -0.90
N ASP A 15 -2.60 16.73 -1.25
CA ASP A 15 -2.20 17.56 -2.39
C ASP A 15 -0.87 18.25 -2.15
N ARG A 16 -0.65 18.75 -0.95
CA ARG A 16 0.61 19.39 -0.58
C ARG A 16 1.77 18.40 -0.60
N ALA A 17 1.55 17.19 -0.11
CA ALA A 17 2.57 16.15 -0.14
C ALA A 17 2.88 15.73 -1.58
N ALA A 18 1.85 15.54 -2.41
CA ALA A 18 2.04 15.19 -3.81
C ALA A 18 2.82 16.28 -4.57
N GLU A 19 2.50 17.53 -4.33
CA GLU A 19 3.23 18.65 -4.93
C GLU A 19 4.70 18.67 -4.50
N PHE A 20 4.97 18.41 -3.21
CA PHE A 20 6.33 18.34 -2.70
C PHE A 20 7.15 17.28 -3.46
N TYR A 21 6.66 16.05 -3.52
CA TYR A 21 7.40 14.96 -4.17
C TYR A 21 7.54 15.15 -5.69
N SER A 22 6.53 15.71 -6.32
CA SER A 22 6.58 16.08 -7.73
C SER A 22 7.64 17.15 -8.01
N LYS A 23 7.62 18.20 -7.23
CA LYS A 23 8.47 19.37 -7.44
C LYS A 23 9.94 19.12 -7.10
N VAL A 24 10.19 18.38 -6.04
CA VAL A 24 11.56 18.14 -5.56
C VAL A 24 12.22 16.97 -6.29
N PHE A 25 11.49 15.87 -6.49
CA PHE A 25 12.07 14.63 -7.04
C PHE A 25 11.52 14.25 -8.41
N GLU A 26 10.61 15.04 -8.96
CA GLU A 26 9.97 14.80 -10.24
C GLU A 26 9.18 13.49 -10.28
N PHE A 27 8.69 13.03 -9.12
CA PHE A 27 7.82 11.88 -9.07
C PHE A 27 6.51 12.21 -9.78
N LYS A 28 6.01 11.27 -10.57
CA LYS A 28 4.77 11.47 -11.32
C LYS A 28 3.56 11.12 -10.47
N ARG A 29 2.58 12.00 -10.50
CA ARG A 29 1.26 11.73 -9.92
C ARG A 29 0.50 10.84 -10.90
N ILE A 30 0.13 9.64 -10.49
CA ILE A 30 -0.44 8.63 -11.37
C ILE A 30 -1.90 8.28 -11.06
N GLY A 31 -2.43 8.72 -9.94
CA GLY A 31 -3.82 8.46 -9.62
C GLY A 31 -4.24 8.94 -8.26
N ARG A 32 -5.55 8.87 -8.03
CA ARG A 32 -6.18 9.17 -6.74
C ARG A 32 -7.27 8.14 -6.48
N GLU A 33 -7.43 7.77 -5.22
CA GLU A 33 -8.47 6.86 -4.79
C GLU A 33 -9.07 7.35 -3.49
N ASP A 34 -10.41 7.36 -3.43
CA ASP A 34 -11.15 7.73 -2.23
C ASP A 34 -12.01 6.53 -1.82
N LEU A 35 -11.73 5.97 -0.66
CA LEU A 35 -12.39 4.79 -0.12
C LEU A 35 -12.97 5.11 1.27
N ASP A 36 -13.76 4.19 1.80
CA ASP A 36 -14.30 4.33 3.16
C ASP A 36 -13.19 4.43 4.21
N ILE A 37 -12.09 3.75 3.99
CA ILE A 37 -10.96 3.73 4.93
C ILE A 37 -10.11 4.99 4.87
N GLY A 38 -10.21 5.77 3.80
CA GLY A 38 -9.42 6.98 3.63
C GLY A 38 -9.18 7.31 2.17
N SER A 39 -8.31 8.26 1.93
CA SER A 39 -7.97 8.73 0.59
C SER A 39 -6.48 8.56 0.32
N ALA A 40 -6.13 8.38 -0.95
CA ALA A 40 -4.74 8.23 -1.37
C ALA A 40 -4.49 8.97 -2.68
N ILE A 41 -3.30 9.55 -2.80
CA ILE A 41 -2.75 9.99 -4.07
C ILE A 41 -1.55 9.09 -4.35
N TYR A 42 -1.53 8.50 -5.54
CA TYR A 42 -0.44 7.62 -5.95
C TYR A 42 0.60 8.37 -6.75
N MET A 43 1.85 8.23 -6.33
CA MET A 43 3.03 8.79 -7.00
C MET A 43 3.92 7.64 -7.48
N SER A 44 4.82 7.91 -8.42
CA SER A 44 5.78 6.91 -8.86
C SER A 44 7.08 7.56 -9.36
N ASP A 45 8.18 6.86 -9.12
CA ASP A 45 9.48 7.16 -9.72
C ASP A 45 9.75 6.29 -10.96
N GLY A 46 8.75 5.48 -11.38
CA GLY A 46 8.88 4.52 -12.49
C GLY A 46 9.17 3.10 -12.04
N VAL A 47 9.65 2.92 -10.84
CA VAL A 47 10.02 1.61 -10.27
C VAL A 47 9.17 1.27 -9.05
N ILE A 48 8.97 2.23 -8.17
CA ILE A 48 8.22 2.08 -6.92
C ILE A 48 6.96 2.94 -6.97
N ASN A 49 5.86 2.39 -6.52
CA ASN A 49 4.61 3.11 -6.28
C ASN A 49 4.66 3.66 -4.85
N MET A 50 4.40 4.95 -4.70
CA MET A 50 4.29 5.59 -3.39
C MET A 50 2.85 6.06 -3.20
N ALA A 51 2.15 5.50 -2.22
CA ALA A 51 0.82 5.97 -1.85
C ALA A 51 0.95 7.01 -0.74
N LEU A 52 0.55 8.23 -1.03
CA LEU A 52 0.39 9.27 0.00
C LEU A 52 -1.05 9.15 0.47
N LEU A 53 -1.26 8.89 1.75
CA LEU A 53 -2.60 8.56 2.21
C LEU A 53 -2.93 9.14 3.58
N ASN A 54 -4.23 9.17 3.86
CA ASN A 54 -4.76 9.36 5.20
C ASN A 54 -5.75 8.24 5.49
N PHE A 55 -6.02 8.03 6.76
CA PHE A 55 -7.05 7.11 7.22
C PHE A 55 -8.19 7.89 7.82
N ARG A 56 -9.43 7.40 7.68
CA ARG A 56 -10.63 8.12 8.07
C ARG A 56 -11.62 7.22 8.78
N GLY A 57 -12.16 7.72 9.91
CA GLY A 57 -13.24 7.07 10.63
C GLY A 57 -12.87 5.73 11.25
N LYS A 58 -13.90 4.96 11.64
CA LYS A 58 -13.71 3.65 12.25
C LYS A 58 -13.05 2.65 11.30
N GLU A 59 -13.46 2.67 10.04
CA GLU A 59 -12.89 1.78 9.03
C GLU A 59 -11.42 2.10 8.77
N GLY A 60 -11.06 3.39 8.74
CA GLY A 60 -9.67 3.82 8.61
C GLY A 60 -8.83 3.42 9.82
N THR A 61 -9.39 3.50 11.01
CA THR A 61 -8.72 3.07 12.24
C THR A 61 -8.40 1.58 12.20
N LYS A 62 -9.35 0.76 11.77
CA LYS A 62 -9.14 -0.69 11.62
C LYS A 62 -8.07 -0.99 10.55
N ALA A 63 -8.18 -0.35 9.39
CA ALA A 63 -7.27 -0.58 8.27
C ALA A 63 -5.84 -0.14 8.58
N SER A 64 -5.68 0.92 9.35
CA SER A 64 -4.37 1.46 9.71
C SER A 64 -3.70 0.71 10.86
N ASP A 65 -4.47 0.07 11.71
CA ASP A 65 -4.01 -0.50 12.97
C ASP A 65 -3.37 0.56 13.91
N LEU A 66 -3.71 1.82 13.68
CA LEU A 66 -3.31 2.94 14.53
C LEU A 66 -4.43 3.19 15.55
N LYS A 67 -4.10 3.91 16.63
CA LYS A 67 -5.11 4.31 17.61
C LYS A 67 -6.08 5.31 16.99
N GLU A 68 -7.32 5.29 17.43
CA GLU A 68 -8.31 6.28 17.04
C GLU A 68 -7.78 7.68 17.38
N GLY A 69 -7.94 8.61 16.44
CA GLY A 69 -7.43 9.98 16.58
C GLY A 69 -5.91 10.11 16.42
N SER A 70 -5.24 9.10 15.91
CA SER A 70 -3.79 9.13 15.70
C SER A 70 -3.38 10.29 14.81
N THR A 71 -2.28 10.95 15.17
CA THR A 71 -1.64 12.00 14.37
C THR A 71 -0.39 11.49 13.67
N PHE A 72 -0.24 10.17 13.55
CA PHE A 72 0.92 9.56 12.91
C PHE A 72 1.13 10.10 11.49
N VAL A 73 2.36 10.42 11.17
CA VAL A 73 2.82 10.82 9.83
C VAL A 73 4.10 10.05 9.54
N GLY A 74 4.21 9.48 8.34
CA GLY A 74 5.40 8.75 7.94
C GLY A 74 5.09 7.44 7.24
N ALA A 75 6.12 6.63 7.03
CA ALA A 75 5.97 5.33 6.39
C ALA A 75 5.12 4.41 7.26
N HIS A 76 4.07 3.87 6.66
CA HIS A 76 3.07 3.06 7.36
C HIS A 76 3.19 1.59 7.01
N HIS A 77 3.30 1.29 5.72
CA HIS A 77 3.45 -0.09 5.25
C HIS A 77 4.12 -0.10 3.88
N PHE A 78 4.46 -1.28 3.43
CA PHE A 78 5.10 -1.48 2.13
C PHE A 78 4.46 -2.66 1.43
N GLY A 79 4.73 -2.79 0.12
CA GLY A 79 4.12 -3.84 -0.69
C GLY A 79 5.14 -4.60 -1.51
N ILE A 80 4.90 -5.90 -1.64
CA ILE A 80 5.76 -6.84 -2.33
C ILE A 80 4.97 -7.50 -3.45
N GLN A 81 5.46 -7.40 -4.68
CA GLN A 81 4.87 -8.11 -5.80
C GLN A 81 5.38 -9.55 -5.80
N VAL A 82 4.47 -10.50 -5.91
CA VAL A 82 4.76 -11.94 -5.88
C VAL A 82 4.13 -12.63 -7.08
N ASP A 83 4.63 -13.80 -7.40
CA ASP A 83 4.12 -14.56 -8.56
C ASP A 83 2.85 -15.36 -8.23
N ASP A 84 2.71 -15.77 -6.97
CA ASP A 84 1.62 -16.65 -6.52
C ASP A 84 1.18 -16.25 -5.12
N LEU A 85 -0.04 -15.74 -5.01
CA LEU A 85 -0.59 -15.26 -3.73
C LEU A 85 -0.76 -16.40 -2.71
N ALA A 86 -1.37 -17.50 -3.14
CA ALA A 86 -1.67 -18.61 -2.24
C ALA A 86 -0.39 -19.27 -1.69
N GLU A 87 0.58 -19.49 -2.55
CA GLU A 87 1.86 -20.07 -2.15
C GLU A 87 2.63 -19.14 -1.22
N THR A 88 2.62 -17.84 -1.52
CA THR A 88 3.26 -16.84 -0.68
C THR A 88 2.60 -16.76 0.69
N GLN A 89 1.26 -16.81 0.73
CA GLN A 89 0.53 -16.81 2.01
C GLN A 89 0.92 -17.98 2.89
N LYS A 90 1.04 -19.18 2.31
CA LYS A 90 1.48 -20.38 3.06
C LYS A 90 2.85 -20.14 3.69
N LYS A 91 3.78 -19.57 2.94
CA LYS A 91 5.13 -19.28 3.44
C LYS A 91 5.11 -18.24 4.54
N ILE A 92 4.31 -17.18 4.38
CA ILE A 92 4.15 -16.14 5.39
C ILE A 92 3.65 -16.75 6.70
N GLU A 93 2.57 -17.53 6.62
CA GLU A 93 1.96 -18.12 7.82
C GLU A 93 2.87 -19.14 8.49
N ALA A 94 3.58 -19.94 7.71
CA ALA A 94 4.56 -20.90 8.24
C ALA A 94 5.73 -20.21 8.95
N ALA A 95 6.05 -18.99 8.55
CA ALA A 95 7.15 -18.21 9.14
C ALA A 95 6.70 -17.27 10.27
N GLY A 96 5.43 -17.35 10.70
CA GLY A 96 4.93 -16.57 11.83
C GLY A 96 4.24 -15.26 11.46
N GLY A 97 4.05 -14.99 10.17
CA GLY A 97 3.25 -13.85 9.71
C GLY A 97 1.77 -14.15 9.86
N LYS A 98 0.95 -13.11 9.91
CA LYS A 98 -0.50 -13.23 10.11
C LYS A 98 -1.26 -12.45 9.07
N PHE A 99 -2.31 -13.05 8.53
CA PHE A 99 -3.26 -12.39 7.63
C PHE A 99 -3.94 -11.22 8.38
N PHE A 100 -4.06 -10.09 7.70
CA PHE A 100 -4.75 -8.92 8.24
C PHE A 100 -6.09 -8.68 7.53
N PHE A 101 -6.08 -8.27 6.26
CA PHE A 101 -7.30 -8.17 5.44
C PHE A 101 -6.94 -8.00 3.96
N ASP A 102 -7.96 -8.20 3.10
CA ASP A 102 -7.84 -7.95 1.67
C ASP A 102 -8.42 -6.59 1.32
N LEU A 103 -7.75 -5.86 0.44
CA LEU A 103 -8.23 -4.61 -0.12
C LEU A 103 -8.34 -4.74 -1.63
N GLY A 104 -9.50 -4.36 -2.17
CA GLY A 104 -9.77 -4.46 -3.59
C GLY A 104 -10.28 -5.83 -4.00
N ASP A 105 -10.29 -6.09 -5.29
CA ASP A 105 -10.78 -7.34 -5.88
C ASP A 105 -9.66 -8.00 -6.68
N GLU A 106 -9.35 -9.22 -6.34
CA GLU A 106 -8.30 -10.02 -6.98
C GLU A 106 -8.46 -10.11 -8.50
N ARG A 107 -9.70 -9.97 -8.99
CA ARG A 107 -10.00 -10.04 -10.42
C ARG A 107 -9.68 -8.75 -11.17
N HIS A 108 -9.41 -7.65 -10.49
CA HIS A 108 -9.35 -6.32 -11.09
C HIS A 108 -7.97 -5.66 -11.09
N GLY A 109 -6.91 -6.34 -10.73
CA GLY A 109 -5.56 -5.79 -10.83
C GLY A 109 -5.20 -4.69 -9.83
N ASN A 110 -6.10 -4.34 -8.91
CA ASN A 110 -5.83 -3.40 -7.83
C ASN A 110 -5.95 -4.06 -6.47
N PHE A 111 -5.72 -5.34 -6.42
CA PHE A 111 -5.89 -6.16 -5.23
C PHE A 111 -4.61 -6.16 -4.39
N GLU A 112 -4.79 -5.99 -3.09
CA GLU A 112 -3.71 -6.10 -2.10
C GLU A 112 -4.16 -7.03 -0.99
N ARG A 113 -3.36 -8.05 -0.68
CA ARG A 113 -3.58 -8.89 0.49
C ARG A 113 -2.61 -8.45 1.57
N LYS A 114 -3.15 -8.06 2.71
CA LYS A 114 -2.38 -7.46 3.79
C LYS A 114 -2.08 -8.47 4.89
N PHE A 115 -0.87 -8.39 5.41
CA PHE A 115 -0.36 -9.25 6.48
C PHE A 115 0.37 -8.41 7.52
N LYS A 116 0.65 -9.03 8.64
CA LYS A 116 1.59 -8.52 9.64
C LYS A 116 2.74 -9.51 9.75
N ASP A 117 3.96 -8.98 9.80
CA ASP A 117 5.13 -9.81 10.04
C ASP A 117 5.18 -10.26 11.51
N PRO A 118 6.14 -11.09 11.94
CA PRO A 118 6.21 -11.56 13.33
C PRO A 118 6.25 -10.45 14.39
N ASP A 119 6.72 -9.26 14.04
CA ASP A 119 6.78 -8.11 14.96
C ASP A 119 5.56 -7.18 14.83
N GLY A 120 4.64 -7.48 13.91
CA GLY A 120 3.43 -6.68 13.70
C GLY A 120 3.54 -5.63 12.62
N ALA A 121 4.64 -5.58 11.86
CA ALA A 121 4.77 -4.64 10.75
C ALA A 121 3.83 -5.04 9.61
N ILE A 122 3.08 -4.06 9.11
CA ILE A 122 2.09 -4.29 8.04
C ILE A 122 2.79 -4.29 6.68
N PHE A 123 2.46 -5.28 5.87
CA PHE A 123 2.90 -5.31 4.48
C PHE A 123 1.81 -5.93 3.60
N ASP A 124 1.88 -5.60 2.32
CA ASP A 124 0.94 -6.09 1.32
C ASP A 124 1.65 -7.03 0.36
N ILE A 125 0.91 -8.00 -0.17
CA ILE A 125 1.35 -8.75 -1.35
C ILE A 125 0.35 -8.54 -2.47
N SER A 126 0.85 -8.51 -3.71
CA SER A 126 0.01 -8.37 -4.90
C SER A 126 0.66 -9.12 -6.06
N LYS A 127 -0.15 -9.85 -6.80
CA LYS A 127 0.33 -10.51 -8.02
C LYS A 127 0.43 -9.50 -9.17
N HIS A 128 -0.56 -8.63 -9.29
CA HIS A 128 -0.59 -7.63 -10.36
C HIS A 128 0.38 -6.47 -10.13
N GLY A 129 0.84 -6.28 -8.90
CA GLY A 129 1.71 -5.18 -8.55
C GLY A 129 0.96 -3.87 -8.38
N TRP A 130 1.65 -2.76 -8.58
CA TRP A 130 1.12 -1.42 -8.37
C TRP A 130 1.33 -0.56 -9.59
N GLN A 131 0.33 0.26 -9.90
CA GLN A 131 0.36 1.18 -11.01
C GLN A 131 1.60 2.10 -10.92
N GLY A 132 2.20 2.41 -12.07
CA GLY A 132 3.39 3.25 -12.13
C GLY A 132 4.71 2.51 -11.96
N THR A 133 4.68 1.19 -11.76
CA THR A 133 5.89 0.36 -11.67
C THR A 133 6.08 -0.42 -12.97
N ASP A 134 7.31 -0.81 -13.26
CA ASP A 134 7.63 -1.60 -14.45
C ASP A 134 7.14 -3.05 -14.34
N GLY A 135 6.72 -3.47 -13.15
CA GLY A 135 6.19 -4.81 -12.92
C GLY A 135 4.65 -4.89 -12.90
N TYR A 136 3.96 -3.78 -13.14
CA TYR A 136 2.51 -3.75 -13.07
C TYR A 136 1.86 -4.50 -14.22
N THR A 137 0.96 -5.44 -13.89
CA THR A 137 0.23 -6.21 -14.87
C THR A 137 -1.27 -5.89 -14.75
N LYS A 138 -1.78 -5.14 -15.70
CA LYS A 138 -3.19 -4.78 -15.76
C LYS A 138 -3.99 -5.96 -16.34
N LYS A 139 -5.11 -6.26 -15.70
CA LYS A 139 -6.07 -7.22 -16.25
C LYS A 139 -7.06 -6.54 -17.14
#